data_3ae81440af4b8e796e121e65786c69f1
#
_entry.id   3ae81440af4b8e796e121e65786c69f1
#
_cell.length_a   1.000
_cell.length_b   1.000
_cell.length_c   1.000
_cell.angle_alpha   90.00
_cell.angle_beta   90.00
_cell.angle_gamma   90.00
#
_symmetry.space_group_name_H-M   'P 1'
#
loop_
_entity.id
_entity.type
_entity.pdbx_description
1 polymer ?
#
loop_
_entity_poly.entity_id
_entity_poly.type
_entity_poly.pdbx_seq_one_letter_code
_entity_poly.pdbx_strand_id
1 'polypeptide(L)'
;MNFTRRTMLTGGLAALAWRLVPAAHADSQRRTDDGFLLLEAAPSRLTLAPPPAELAAALSYSGSTPGPLIRLRRGEELKLRLVNRLSEPTALSLPGTRPPNANAGYGGLTGPRVGPGASADIRFIPPDAGFNLYLPHAGATDAAQQGRGLYGPIVIEETDPPGVDEDVAVVLSDFNVDGRGEIKDDFADPALARGAGQKGGLVFANDKAAPLQLAARPGARVRLRLANAAAARLANIGAEGAKTFIVAVDGQPSEPFEPLKNQFPMGPGARFELMFDMAAEAGGSASFLLRGEAGAPDQPFVIVRAAGEPTPPRAEPIRLPANPLLPAEIALEAAKRYDLAVTGGGAAPFALNGVTFADWAPKPAFAIPKGAPAVFAIANKTVVIQAMRLGGHVARLLHSMDDGWEPYWRDTILIQPGRTAHIAFVADNPGKWPIESAIPEHRAAGVGAWFQVG
;
A
#
# COMPACT_ATOMS: atom_id res chain seq x y z
N MET A 1 -15.95 72.62 4.24
CA MET A 1 -15.31 71.72 5.26
C MET A 1 -15.16 70.36 4.62
N ASN A 2 -13.96 70.08 4.13
CA ASN A 2 -13.67 68.85 3.42
C ASN A 2 -13.02 67.83 4.39
N PHE A 3 -13.62 66.64 4.54
CA PHE A 3 -13.00 65.54 5.21
C PHE A 3 -12.74 64.41 4.21
N THR A 4 -11.47 64.22 3.87
CA THR A 4 -10.95 63.07 3.10
C THR A 4 -10.68 61.91 4.06
N ARG A 5 -11.35 60.79 3.92
CA ARG A 5 -11.02 59.53 4.58
C ARG A 5 -10.24 58.65 3.63
N ARG A 6 -8.93 58.53 3.82
CA ARG A 6 -8.12 57.44 3.30
C ARG A 6 -8.24 56.27 4.28
N THR A 7 -8.94 55.25 3.89
CA THR A 7 -8.95 53.95 4.57
C THR A 7 -7.79 53.13 4.00
N MET A 8 -6.76 52.90 4.79
CA MET A 8 -5.70 51.91 4.51
C MET A 8 -6.30 50.52 4.76
N LEU A 9 -6.44 49.74 3.71
CA LEU A 9 -6.62 48.31 3.77
C LEU A 9 -5.24 47.69 4.00
N THR A 10 -4.91 47.36 5.26
CA THR A 10 -3.82 46.45 5.59
C THR A 10 -4.31 45.04 5.34
N GLY A 11 -4.03 44.53 4.15
CA GLY A 11 -4.17 43.11 3.85
C GLY A 11 -3.11 42.34 4.61
N GLY A 12 -3.52 41.64 5.66
CA GLY A 12 -2.67 40.68 6.36
C GLY A 12 -2.41 39.50 5.41
N LEU A 13 -1.18 39.43 4.87
CA LEU A 13 -0.63 38.23 4.29
C LEU A 13 -0.47 37.20 5.44
N ALA A 14 -1.41 36.26 5.54
CA ALA A 14 -1.20 35.05 6.30
C ALA A 14 -0.09 34.27 5.60
N ALA A 15 1.14 34.41 6.08
CA ALA A 15 2.26 33.56 5.70
C ALA A 15 1.93 32.13 6.16
N LEU A 16 1.41 31.30 5.24
CA LEU A 16 1.40 29.86 5.44
C LEU A 16 2.86 29.42 5.60
N ALA A 17 3.23 29.09 6.82
CA ALA A 17 4.55 28.54 7.12
C ALA A 17 4.67 27.17 6.44
N TRP A 18 5.35 27.14 5.31
CA TRP A 18 5.77 25.93 4.62
C TRP A 18 6.82 25.25 5.50
N ARG A 19 6.46 24.15 6.09
CA ARG A 19 7.44 23.31 6.79
C ARG A 19 8.19 22.51 5.74
N LEU A 20 9.49 22.74 5.60
CA LEU A 20 10.44 21.72 5.16
C LEU A 20 10.12 20.49 5.99
N VAL A 21 9.81 19.36 5.36
CA VAL A 21 9.51 18.13 6.08
C VAL A 21 10.81 17.71 6.77
N PRO A 22 10.94 17.87 8.10
CA PRO A 22 12.06 17.23 8.77
C PRO A 22 11.84 15.73 8.65
N ALA A 23 12.91 14.98 8.50
CA ALA A 23 12.94 13.52 8.62
C ALA A 23 12.53 13.02 10.03
N ALA A 24 11.60 13.69 10.67
CA ALA A 24 11.25 13.60 12.08
C ALA A 24 9.93 12.84 12.31
N HIS A 25 9.91 11.54 11.92
CA HIS A 25 8.92 10.63 12.49
C HIS A 25 9.57 9.39 13.14
N ALA A 26 10.90 9.36 13.23
CA ALA A 26 11.61 8.24 13.86
C ALA A 26 11.57 8.26 15.41
N ASP A 27 11.22 9.39 16.04
CA ASP A 27 11.48 9.61 17.46
C ASP A 27 10.29 9.34 18.40
N SER A 28 9.12 8.96 17.89
CA SER A 28 7.95 8.64 18.73
C SER A 28 7.63 7.15 18.82
N GLN A 29 8.45 6.28 18.23
CA GLN A 29 8.21 4.84 18.25
C GLN A 29 8.55 4.27 19.62
N ARG A 30 7.51 3.91 20.37
CA ARG A 30 7.68 3.25 21.68
C ARG A 30 8.32 1.87 21.47
N ARG A 31 9.46 1.64 22.10
CA ARG A 31 10.11 0.32 22.14
C ARG A 31 9.97 -0.27 23.54
N THR A 32 9.87 -1.57 23.58
CA THR A 32 9.94 -2.34 24.82
C THR A 32 11.39 -2.46 25.28
N ASP A 33 11.63 -2.83 26.54
CA ASP A 33 12.99 -3.00 27.09
C ASP A 33 13.82 -4.07 26.34
N ASP A 34 13.14 -5.06 25.74
CA ASP A 34 13.73 -6.11 24.89
C ASP A 34 13.84 -5.70 23.40
N GLY A 35 13.61 -4.40 23.11
CA GLY A 35 13.86 -3.75 21.82
C GLY A 35 12.79 -3.94 20.76
N PHE A 36 11.61 -4.51 21.09
CA PHE A 36 10.50 -4.59 20.15
C PHE A 36 9.83 -3.21 19.96
N LEU A 37 9.56 -2.88 18.72
CA LEU A 37 8.70 -1.77 18.38
C LEU A 37 7.25 -2.14 18.72
N LEU A 38 6.61 -1.31 19.53
CA LEU A 38 5.25 -1.55 20.00
C LEU A 38 4.22 -1.04 19.01
N LEU A 39 3.36 -1.93 18.52
CA LEU A 39 2.18 -1.60 17.73
C LEU A 39 0.92 -1.98 18.52
N GLU A 40 0.25 -0.99 19.10
CA GLU A 40 -1.01 -1.19 19.82
C GLU A 40 -2.18 -0.94 18.87
N ALA A 41 -2.90 -1.99 18.48
CA ALA A 41 -4.16 -1.87 17.74
C ALA A 41 -5.27 -1.49 18.72
N ALA A 42 -5.84 -0.28 18.58
CA ALA A 42 -6.80 0.26 19.53
C ALA A 42 -7.88 1.12 18.87
N PRO A 43 -9.06 1.25 19.49
CA PRO A 43 -10.03 2.29 19.13
C PRO A 43 -9.39 3.69 19.21
N SER A 44 -9.76 4.57 18.29
CA SER A 44 -9.20 5.90 18.17
C SER A 44 -10.24 6.91 17.69
N ARG A 45 -9.88 8.19 17.77
CA ARG A 45 -10.54 9.29 17.08
C ARG A 45 -9.50 9.96 16.19
N LEU A 46 -9.80 10.15 14.93
CA LEU A 46 -8.91 10.83 13.99
C LEU A 46 -9.38 12.27 13.84
N THR A 47 -8.49 13.21 14.09
CA THR A 47 -8.77 14.64 13.86
C THR A 47 -8.61 14.92 12.37
N LEU A 48 -9.68 15.38 11.72
CA LEU A 48 -9.62 15.91 10.36
C LEU A 48 -9.04 17.33 10.38
N ALA A 49 -8.13 17.63 9.48
CA ALA A 49 -7.73 19.01 9.25
C ALA A 49 -8.57 19.61 8.11
N PRO A 50 -9.15 20.83 8.26
CA PRO A 50 -9.09 21.69 9.43
C PRO A 50 -10.09 21.29 10.54
N PRO A 51 -9.75 21.55 11.82
CA PRO A 51 -10.67 21.32 12.93
C PRO A 51 -11.97 22.16 12.76
N PRO A 52 -13.12 21.71 13.34
CA PRO A 52 -13.25 20.79 14.48
C PRO A 52 -13.73 19.37 14.12
N ALA A 53 -13.62 18.93 12.86
CA ALA A 53 -14.12 17.62 12.48
C ALA A 53 -13.22 16.48 13.03
N GLU A 54 -13.82 15.53 13.72
CA GLU A 54 -13.21 14.27 14.14
C GLU A 54 -13.91 13.12 13.46
N LEU A 55 -13.14 12.11 13.01
CA LEU A 55 -13.68 10.82 12.63
C LEU A 55 -13.87 9.97 13.88
N ALA A 56 -15.10 9.70 14.23
CA ALA A 56 -15.44 8.75 15.28
C ALA A 56 -15.41 7.30 14.76
N ALA A 57 -15.31 6.35 15.69
CA ALA A 57 -15.20 4.93 15.40
C ALA A 57 -13.98 4.51 14.55
N ALA A 58 -12.95 5.33 14.51
CA ALA A 58 -11.67 5.01 13.90
C ALA A 58 -10.88 3.99 14.75
N LEU A 59 -9.92 3.34 14.10
CA LEU A 59 -8.93 2.48 14.73
C LEU A 59 -7.53 3.01 14.39
N SER A 60 -6.56 2.76 15.26
CA SER A 60 -5.18 3.19 15.03
C SER A 60 -4.17 2.17 15.51
N TYR A 61 -2.98 2.18 14.91
CA TYR A 61 -1.80 1.57 15.51
C TYR A 61 -1.05 2.62 16.31
N SER A 62 -0.93 2.38 17.62
CA SER A 62 -0.19 3.25 18.57
C SER A 62 -0.63 4.73 18.53
N GLY A 63 -1.93 4.97 18.32
CA GLY A 63 -2.55 6.29 18.37
C GLY A 63 -2.47 7.13 17.10
N SER A 64 -1.94 6.59 16.00
CA SER A 64 -1.88 7.27 14.70
C SER A 64 -2.46 6.45 13.56
N THR A 65 -2.94 7.13 12.52
CA THR A 65 -3.38 6.54 11.25
C THR A 65 -2.92 7.45 10.09
N PRO A 66 -2.06 6.95 9.21
CA PRO A 66 -1.40 5.64 9.27
C PRO A 66 -0.68 5.40 10.60
N GLY A 67 -0.55 4.13 10.99
CA GLY A 67 0.32 3.76 12.11
C GLY A 67 1.77 4.22 11.86
N PRO A 68 2.65 4.16 12.87
CA PRO A 68 4.03 4.67 12.79
C PRO A 68 4.79 4.15 11.58
N LEU A 69 5.49 5.03 10.85
CA LEU A 69 6.41 4.61 9.81
C LEU A 69 7.55 3.79 10.42
N ILE A 70 7.61 2.51 10.08
CA ILE A 70 8.72 1.65 10.47
C ILE A 70 9.83 1.82 9.44
N ARG A 71 11.02 2.25 9.89
CA ARG A 71 12.19 2.43 9.03
C ARG A 71 13.36 1.64 9.59
N LEU A 72 13.97 0.81 8.75
CA LEU A 72 15.14 0.01 9.09
C LEU A 72 16.01 -0.17 7.83
N ARG A 73 17.28 -0.50 8.02
CA ARG A 73 18.19 -0.81 6.92
C ARG A 73 18.11 -2.30 6.57
N ARG A 74 18.33 -2.64 5.32
CA ARG A 74 18.47 -4.04 4.91
C ARG A 74 19.58 -4.72 5.71
N GLY A 75 19.29 -5.88 6.28
CA GLY A 75 20.17 -6.58 7.19
C GLY A 75 19.91 -6.36 8.67
N GLU A 76 19.16 -5.32 9.03
CA GLU A 76 18.68 -5.12 10.40
C GLU A 76 17.49 -6.03 10.71
N GLU A 77 17.41 -6.49 11.95
CA GLU A 77 16.29 -7.31 12.42
C GLU A 77 15.06 -6.44 12.70
N LEU A 78 13.96 -6.74 11.99
CA LEU A 78 12.64 -6.19 12.31
C LEU A 78 12.12 -6.89 13.56
N LYS A 79 11.80 -6.12 14.60
CA LYS A 79 11.17 -6.59 15.84
C LYS A 79 9.90 -5.80 16.08
N LEU A 80 8.74 -6.45 15.94
CA LEU A 80 7.43 -5.85 16.18
C LEU A 80 6.70 -6.63 17.26
N ARG A 81 6.10 -5.94 18.21
CA ARG A 81 5.14 -6.50 19.17
C ARG A 81 3.77 -5.90 18.89
N LEU A 82 2.88 -6.72 18.34
CA LEU A 82 1.48 -6.38 18.19
C LEU A 82 0.78 -6.59 19.54
N VAL A 83 0.12 -5.55 20.05
CA VAL A 83 -0.75 -5.61 21.21
C VAL A 83 -2.18 -5.34 20.77
N ASN A 84 -3.08 -6.26 21.01
CA ASN A 84 -4.49 -6.12 20.66
C ASN A 84 -5.29 -5.47 21.78
N ARG A 85 -5.70 -4.22 21.61
CA ARG A 85 -6.61 -3.48 22.49
C ARG A 85 -8.03 -3.38 21.94
N LEU A 86 -8.31 -4.10 20.84
CA LEU A 86 -9.65 -4.20 20.26
C LEU A 86 -10.50 -5.19 21.08
N SER A 87 -11.80 -5.14 20.86
CA SER A 87 -12.76 -6.10 21.40
C SER A 87 -12.84 -7.40 20.59
N GLU A 88 -12.12 -7.48 19.47
CA GLU A 88 -12.15 -8.58 18.50
C GLU A 88 -10.72 -9.06 18.17
N PRO A 89 -10.54 -10.27 17.64
CA PRO A 89 -9.23 -10.75 17.22
C PRO A 89 -8.64 -9.91 16.08
N THR A 90 -7.32 -9.78 16.10
CA THR A 90 -6.53 -9.20 15.00
C THR A 90 -5.31 -10.06 14.68
N ALA A 91 -4.61 -9.75 13.61
CA ALA A 91 -3.30 -10.28 13.27
C ALA A 91 -2.58 -9.23 12.40
N LEU A 92 -1.28 -9.34 12.21
CA LEU A 92 -0.49 -8.35 11.47
C LEU A 92 0.29 -9.01 10.34
N SER A 93 -0.18 -8.86 9.11
CA SER A 93 0.56 -9.26 7.92
C SER A 93 1.48 -8.14 7.43
N LEU A 94 2.56 -8.52 6.77
CA LEU A 94 3.63 -7.62 6.29
C LEU A 94 3.84 -7.79 4.77
N PRO A 95 2.87 -7.40 3.93
CA PRO A 95 2.97 -7.52 2.48
C PRO A 95 4.24 -6.88 1.92
N GLY A 96 4.91 -7.58 1.01
CA GLY A 96 6.14 -7.12 0.34
C GLY A 96 7.42 -7.45 1.07
N THR A 97 7.41 -7.64 2.39
CA THR A 97 8.64 -7.88 3.15
C THR A 97 9.21 -9.29 3.01
N ARG A 98 8.47 -10.23 2.42
CA ARG A 98 8.85 -11.64 2.21
C ARG A 98 9.42 -12.32 3.49
N PRO A 99 8.67 -12.31 4.60
CA PRO A 99 9.15 -12.87 5.86
C PRO A 99 9.28 -14.40 5.77
N PRO A 100 10.04 -15.04 6.66
CA PRO A 100 9.89 -16.46 6.92
C PRO A 100 8.43 -16.78 7.27
N ASN A 101 7.91 -17.93 6.82
CA ASN A 101 6.48 -18.26 6.94
C ASN A 101 5.90 -18.09 8.35
N ALA A 102 6.64 -18.46 9.39
CA ALA A 102 6.22 -18.31 10.79
C ALA A 102 6.04 -16.85 11.24
N ASN A 103 6.59 -15.88 10.50
CA ASN A 103 6.52 -14.44 10.79
C ASN A 103 5.61 -13.68 9.82
N ALA A 104 4.90 -14.40 8.95
CA ALA A 104 4.11 -13.77 7.88
C ALA A 104 2.83 -13.11 8.38
N GLY A 105 2.31 -13.51 9.55
CA GLY A 105 1.20 -12.86 10.22
C GLY A 105 -0.17 -13.09 9.59
N TYR A 106 -0.33 -14.12 8.75
CA TYR A 106 -1.64 -14.52 8.24
C TYR A 106 -2.37 -15.32 9.30
N GLY A 107 -3.27 -14.65 10.05
CA GLY A 107 -3.96 -15.22 11.20
C GLY A 107 -4.75 -16.49 10.86
N GLY A 108 -4.47 -17.58 11.58
CA GLY A 108 -5.04 -18.90 11.35
C GLY A 108 -4.35 -19.74 10.29
N LEU A 109 -3.46 -19.16 9.46
CA LEU A 109 -2.69 -19.89 8.45
C LEU A 109 -1.23 -20.07 8.87
N THR A 110 -0.54 -18.99 9.19
CA THR A 110 0.90 -18.99 9.52
C THR A 110 1.18 -18.75 11.00
N GLY A 111 0.16 -18.36 11.74
CA GLY A 111 0.22 -18.12 13.17
C GLY A 111 -1.18 -17.91 13.77
N PRO A 112 -1.29 -17.78 15.08
CA PRO A 112 -2.57 -17.53 15.72
C PRO A 112 -3.11 -16.13 15.41
N ARG A 113 -4.45 -15.98 15.49
CA ARG A 113 -5.07 -14.68 15.65
C ARG A 113 -4.83 -14.18 17.07
N VAL A 114 -4.49 -12.92 17.21
CA VAL A 114 -4.23 -12.28 18.51
C VAL A 114 -5.56 -11.86 19.13
N GLY A 115 -5.99 -12.51 20.18
CA GLY A 115 -7.25 -12.19 20.87
C GLY A 115 -7.21 -10.86 21.62
N PRO A 116 -8.37 -10.34 22.08
CA PRO A 116 -8.44 -9.13 22.90
C PRO A 116 -7.54 -9.20 24.14
N GLY A 117 -6.74 -8.15 24.37
CA GLY A 117 -5.79 -8.06 25.47
C GLY A 117 -4.50 -8.88 25.32
N ALA A 118 -4.40 -9.71 24.28
CA ALA A 118 -3.20 -10.51 23.99
C ALA A 118 -2.18 -9.75 23.15
N SER A 119 -0.98 -10.33 23.03
CA SER A 119 0.09 -9.81 22.16
C SER A 119 0.75 -10.93 21.36
N ALA A 120 1.40 -10.56 20.26
CA ALA A 120 2.24 -11.44 19.44
C ALA A 120 3.48 -10.72 18.98
N ASP A 121 4.60 -11.44 18.97
CA ASP A 121 5.89 -10.96 18.51
C ASP A 121 6.17 -11.45 17.09
N ILE A 122 6.68 -10.55 16.28
CA ILE A 122 7.17 -10.80 14.92
C ILE A 122 8.63 -10.35 14.88
N ARG A 123 9.53 -11.26 14.51
CA ARG A 123 10.95 -10.91 14.38
C ARG A 123 11.61 -11.68 13.27
N PHE A 124 12.25 -10.97 12.35
CA PHE A 124 13.04 -11.54 11.26
C PHE A 124 13.89 -10.46 10.61
N ILE A 125 14.85 -10.87 9.80
CA ILE A 125 15.64 -9.97 8.95
C ILE A 125 14.98 -9.96 7.57
N PRO A 126 14.41 -8.82 7.11
CA PRO A 126 13.84 -8.72 5.78
C PRO A 126 14.91 -8.96 4.71
N PRO A 127 14.64 -9.82 3.70
CA PRO A 127 15.61 -10.13 2.67
C PRO A 127 15.83 -8.99 1.67
N ASP A 128 14.80 -8.19 1.46
CA ASP A 128 14.74 -7.18 0.41
C ASP A 128 14.63 -5.76 0.97
N ALA A 129 15.29 -4.80 0.31
CA ALA A 129 15.00 -3.39 0.50
C ALA A 129 13.72 -3.01 -0.28
N GLY A 130 13.00 -1.98 0.17
CA GLY A 130 11.81 -1.49 -0.52
C GLY A 130 10.77 -0.87 0.40
N PHE A 131 9.69 -0.36 -0.22
CA PHE A 131 8.56 0.24 0.47
C PHE A 131 7.40 -0.77 0.60
N ASN A 132 6.96 -1.01 1.82
CA ASN A 132 6.03 -2.06 2.19
C ASN A 132 4.94 -1.53 3.14
N LEU A 133 3.98 -2.39 3.47
CA LEU A 133 2.90 -2.10 4.41
C LEU A 133 2.86 -3.14 5.53
N TYR A 134 2.24 -2.75 6.64
CA TYR A 134 1.68 -3.67 7.61
C TYR A 134 0.16 -3.47 7.69
N LEU A 135 -0.58 -4.57 7.65
CA LEU A 135 -2.04 -4.59 7.52
C LEU A 135 -2.65 -5.63 8.48
N PRO A 136 -3.91 -5.45 8.93
CA PRO A 136 -4.60 -6.49 9.67
C PRO A 136 -4.84 -7.70 8.77
N HIS A 137 -4.80 -8.91 9.37
CA HIS A 137 -5.06 -10.15 8.66
C HIS A 137 -5.61 -11.24 9.58
N ALA A 138 -6.76 -11.01 10.18
CA ALA A 138 -7.42 -11.94 11.09
C ALA A 138 -8.62 -12.68 10.47
N GLY A 139 -9.02 -12.32 9.25
CA GLY A 139 -10.14 -12.92 8.53
C GLY A 139 -11.33 -11.98 8.36
N ALA A 140 -12.50 -12.33 8.88
CA ALA A 140 -13.75 -11.58 8.64
C ALA A 140 -13.72 -10.11 9.14
N THR A 141 -12.90 -9.80 10.14
CA THR A 141 -12.78 -8.44 10.71
C THR A 141 -11.86 -7.51 9.94
N ASP A 142 -11.08 -8.03 8.98
CA ASP A 142 -10.03 -7.28 8.30
C ASP A 142 -10.55 -6.07 7.53
N ALA A 143 -11.72 -6.19 6.89
CA ALA A 143 -12.33 -5.10 6.15
C ALA A 143 -12.63 -3.90 7.06
N ALA A 144 -13.28 -4.16 8.20
CA ALA A 144 -13.57 -3.15 9.20
C ALA A 144 -12.29 -2.59 9.85
N GLN A 145 -11.34 -3.44 10.18
CA GLN A 145 -10.09 -3.03 10.81
C GLN A 145 -9.26 -2.12 9.87
N GLN A 146 -9.07 -2.52 8.62
CA GLN A 146 -8.34 -1.72 7.63
C GLN A 146 -9.09 -0.46 7.25
N GLY A 147 -10.40 -0.56 6.95
CA GLY A 147 -11.23 0.56 6.54
C GLY A 147 -11.46 1.60 7.64
N ARG A 148 -11.23 1.24 8.92
CA ARG A 148 -11.25 2.15 10.06
C ARG A 148 -9.89 2.71 10.43
N GLY A 149 -8.78 2.28 9.78
CA GLY A 149 -7.48 2.92 9.94
C GLY A 149 -6.33 2.04 10.42
N LEU A 150 -6.49 0.72 10.55
CA LEU A 150 -5.38 -0.17 10.92
C LEU A 150 -4.51 -0.50 9.69
N TYR A 151 -3.56 0.33 9.42
CA TYR A 151 -2.51 0.13 8.40
C TYR A 151 -1.33 1.06 8.71
N GLY A 152 -0.17 0.70 8.17
CA GLY A 152 0.96 1.61 8.22
C GLY A 152 2.11 1.20 7.31
N PRO A 153 3.04 2.11 7.05
CA PRO A 153 4.14 1.94 6.12
C PRO A 153 5.39 1.32 6.79
N ILE A 154 6.13 0.54 5.97
CA ILE A 154 7.47 0.02 6.30
C ILE A 154 8.41 0.42 5.17
N VAL A 155 9.52 1.06 5.51
CA VAL A 155 10.64 1.32 4.60
C VAL A 155 11.83 0.46 5.06
N ILE A 156 12.30 -0.40 4.17
CA ILE A 156 13.56 -1.10 4.31
C ILE A 156 14.53 -0.43 3.36
N GLU A 157 15.49 0.29 3.93
CA GLU A 157 16.45 1.06 3.16
C GLU A 157 17.46 0.15 2.49
N GLU A 158 17.91 0.53 1.31
CA GLU A 158 19.01 -0.10 0.61
C GLU A 158 20.31 -0.01 1.45
N THR A 159 21.22 -0.96 1.28
CA THR A 159 22.54 -0.92 1.93
C THR A 159 23.34 0.30 1.45
N ASP A 160 23.16 0.65 0.18
CA ASP A 160 23.71 1.84 -0.46
C ASP A 160 22.54 2.66 -1.04
N PRO A 161 21.99 3.59 -0.25
CA PRO A 161 20.80 4.35 -0.67
C PRO A 161 21.10 5.26 -1.86
N PRO A 162 20.14 5.46 -2.77
CA PRO A 162 20.30 6.41 -3.86
C PRO A 162 20.46 7.83 -3.33
N GLY A 163 21.31 8.62 -3.97
CA GLY A 163 21.50 10.02 -3.62
C GLY A 163 20.30 10.87 -3.99
N VAL A 164 19.29 10.94 -3.14
CA VAL A 164 18.12 11.83 -3.27
C VAL A 164 18.20 12.95 -2.24
N ASP A 165 17.55 14.08 -2.53
CA ASP A 165 17.46 15.20 -1.59
C ASP A 165 16.30 15.01 -0.61
N GLU A 166 15.20 14.41 -1.09
CA GLU A 166 14.01 14.14 -0.31
C GLU A 166 13.55 12.69 -0.52
N ASP A 167 13.22 11.97 0.55
CA ASP A 167 12.66 10.62 0.54
C ASP A 167 11.38 10.60 1.39
N VAL A 168 10.22 10.63 0.72
CA VAL A 168 8.92 10.85 1.36
C VAL A 168 8.01 9.64 1.13
N ALA A 169 7.50 9.06 2.23
CA ALA A 169 6.49 8.02 2.19
C ALA A 169 5.09 8.62 2.34
N VAL A 170 4.20 8.28 1.43
CA VAL A 170 2.80 8.69 1.44
C VAL A 170 1.89 7.49 1.30
N VAL A 171 0.98 7.35 2.24
CA VAL A 171 -0.04 6.31 2.27
C VAL A 171 -1.37 6.92 1.86
N LEU A 172 -1.93 6.43 0.76
CA LEU A 172 -3.29 6.73 0.33
C LEU A 172 -4.26 5.87 1.14
N SER A 173 -5.27 6.50 1.69
CA SER A 173 -6.41 5.83 2.32
C SER A 173 -7.69 6.62 2.09
N ASP A 174 -8.83 6.03 2.43
CA ASP A 174 -10.10 6.72 2.36
C ASP A 174 -11.06 6.27 3.46
N PHE A 175 -11.97 7.15 3.83
CA PHE A 175 -12.98 6.89 4.84
C PHE A 175 -14.38 7.18 4.30
N ASN A 176 -15.30 6.23 4.51
CA ASN A 176 -16.71 6.42 4.29
C ASN A 176 -17.36 6.88 5.59
N VAL A 177 -17.82 8.12 5.62
CA VAL A 177 -18.38 8.73 6.83
C VAL A 177 -19.85 9.12 6.62
N ASP A 178 -20.59 9.13 7.70
CA ASP A 178 -21.95 9.62 7.74
C ASP A 178 -22.00 11.14 7.97
N GLY A 179 -23.22 11.69 8.03
CA GLY A 179 -23.43 13.14 8.26
C GLY A 179 -23.04 13.61 9.68
N ARG A 180 -22.62 12.71 10.59
CA ARG A 180 -22.17 13.02 11.94
C ARG A 180 -20.66 12.93 12.08
N GLY A 181 -19.95 12.53 11.02
CA GLY A 181 -18.50 12.29 11.03
C GLY A 181 -18.12 10.92 11.60
N GLU A 182 -19.06 9.97 11.68
CA GLU A 182 -18.74 8.60 12.07
C GLU A 182 -18.38 7.76 10.84
N ILE A 183 -17.34 6.95 10.96
CA ILE A 183 -17.01 5.95 9.93
C ILE A 183 -18.13 4.93 9.90
N LYS A 184 -18.76 4.76 8.74
CA LYS A 184 -19.87 3.82 8.57
C LYS A 184 -19.42 2.39 8.78
N ASP A 185 -20.25 1.63 9.47
CA ASP A 185 -20.01 0.21 9.76
C ASP A 185 -20.77 -0.69 8.77
N ASP A 186 -20.53 -0.50 7.49
CA ASP A 186 -21.13 -1.28 6.40
C ASP A 186 -20.14 -2.24 5.71
N PHE A 187 -19.01 -2.54 6.36
CA PHE A 187 -17.97 -3.45 5.85
C PHE A 187 -18.42 -4.89 5.64
N ALA A 188 -19.47 -5.31 6.33
CA ALA A 188 -20.08 -6.62 6.18
C ALA A 188 -21.29 -6.63 5.24
N ASP A 189 -21.65 -5.48 4.61
CA ASP A 189 -22.74 -5.42 3.66
C ASP A 189 -22.44 -6.31 2.45
N PRO A 190 -23.25 -7.35 2.18
CA PRO A 190 -23.01 -8.26 1.07
C PRO A 190 -23.04 -7.57 -0.30
N ALA A 191 -23.80 -6.49 -0.47
CA ALA A 191 -23.87 -5.75 -1.74
C ALA A 191 -22.56 -5.03 -2.02
N LEU A 192 -21.92 -4.44 -1.01
CA LEU A 192 -20.59 -3.83 -1.11
C LEU A 192 -19.51 -4.91 -1.25
N ALA A 193 -19.49 -5.89 -0.35
CA ALA A 193 -18.47 -6.93 -0.32
C ALA A 193 -18.45 -7.83 -1.56
N ARG A 194 -19.58 -8.02 -2.24
CA ARG A 194 -19.71 -8.76 -3.49
C ARG A 194 -19.74 -7.87 -4.74
N GLY A 195 -19.62 -6.55 -4.54
CA GLY A 195 -19.50 -5.52 -5.55
C GLY A 195 -18.08 -4.98 -5.65
N ALA A 196 -17.94 -3.66 -5.73
CA ALA A 196 -16.64 -2.98 -5.81
C ALA A 196 -15.94 -2.79 -4.44
N GLY A 197 -16.55 -3.23 -3.35
CA GLY A 197 -16.12 -2.94 -2.00
C GLY A 197 -16.51 -1.52 -1.53
N GLN A 198 -16.29 -1.23 -0.25
CA GLN A 198 -16.57 0.07 0.33
C GLN A 198 -15.49 1.08 -0.08
N LYS A 199 -15.90 2.11 -0.82
CA LYS A 199 -15.04 3.27 -1.14
C LYS A 199 -15.44 4.45 -0.28
N GLY A 200 -14.48 5.09 0.36
CA GLY A 200 -14.69 6.30 1.14
C GLY A 200 -14.80 7.56 0.28
N GLY A 201 -15.63 8.51 0.69
CA GLY A 201 -15.71 9.84 0.06
C GLY A 201 -14.57 10.77 0.47
N LEU A 202 -13.98 10.55 1.64
CA LEU A 202 -12.86 11.33 2.16
C LEU A 202 -11.54 10.64 1.87
N VAL A 203 -10.72 11.23 1.01
CA VAL A 203 -9.39 10.71 0.66
C VAL A 203 -8.33 11.36 1.52
N PHE A 204 -7.42 10.55 2.02
CA PHE A 204 -6.29 10.95 2.85
C PHE A 204 -4.96 10.63 2.18
N ALA A 205 -4.00 11.52 2.38
CA ALA A 205 -2.59 11.32 2.13
C ALA A 205 -1.87 11.39 3.49
N ASN A 206 -1.44 10.26 4.00
CA ASN A 206 -1.04 10.07 5.40
C ASN A 206 -2.15 10.44 6.38
N ASP A 207 -1.85 11.29 7.35
CA ASP A 207 -2.76 11.76 8.40
C ASP A 207 -3.63 12.97 7.99
N LYS A 208 -3.59 13.38 6.72
CA LYS A 208 -4.25 14.59 6.23
C LYS A 208 -5.21 14.31 5.09
N ALA A 209 -6.33 15.04 5.08
CA ALA A 209 -7.18 15.09 3.90
C ALA A 209 -6.37 15.57 2.68
N ALA A 210 -6.55 14.90 1.54
CA ALA A 210 -5.87 15.27 0.31
C ALA A 210 -6.31 16.66 -0.20
N PRO A 211 -5.39 17.44 -0.81
CA PRO A 211 -4.03 17.11 -1.16
C PRO A 211 -3.02 17.35 -0.02
N LEU A 212 -2.06 16.45 0.11
CA LEU A 212 -0.88 16.68 0.93
C LEU A 212 0.02 17.71 0.24
N GLN A 213 0.37 18.77 0.96
CA GLN A 213 1.27 19.82 0.47
C GLN A 213 2.68 19.57 1.00
N LEU A 214 3.64 19.43 0.10
CA LEU A 214 5.05 19.24 0.38
C LEU A 214 5.86 20.38 -0.25
N ALA A 215 7.06 20.61 0.25
CA ALA A 215 8.02 21.52 -0.35
C ALA A 215 9.36 20.80 -0.54
N ALA A 216 10.03 21.07 -1.66
CA ALA A 216 11.40 20.64 -1.94
C ALA A 216 12.15 21.80 -2.58
N ARG A 217 13.49 21.79 -2.53
CA ARG A 217 14.28 22.85 -3.17
C ARG A 217 14.15 22.79 -4.70
N PRO A 218 14.23 23.92 -5.41
CA PRO A 218 14.34 23.91 -6.87
C PRO A 218 15.49 23.02 -7.33
N GLY A 219 15.28 22.19 -8.33
CA GLY A 219 16.24 21.20 -8.82
C GLY A 219 16.48 19.99 -7.90
N ALA A 220 15.83 19.91 -6.74
CA ALA A 220 15.98 18.78 -5.81
C ALA A 220 15.42 17.49 -6.42
N ARG A 221 16.13 16.38 -6.22
CA ARG A 221 15.66 15.05 -6.55
C ARG A 221 14.81 14.50 -5.42
N VAL A 222 13.59 14.15 -5.75
CA VAL A 222 12.61 13.61 -4.82
C VAL A 222 12.35 12.14 -5.11
N ARG A 223 12.43 11.29 -4.08
CA ARG A 223 11.88 9.93 -4.07
C ARG A 223 10.56 9.96 -3.33
N LEU A 224 9.47 9.76 -4.05
CA LEU A 224 8.13 9.69 -3.49
C LEU A 224 7.67 8.23 -3.47
N ARG A 225 7.48 7.70 -2.27
CA ARG A 225 7.01 6.33 -2.05
C ARG A 225 5.50 6.37 -1.79
N LEU A 226 4.72 5.80 -2.70
CA LEU A 226 3.26 5.75 -2.61
C LEU A 226 2.78 4.34 -2.26
N ALA A 227 1.91 4.20 -1.28
CA ALA A 227 1.21 2.97 -0.97
C ALA A 227 -0.30 3.21 -0.92
N ASN A 228 -1.09 2.27 -1.43
CA ASN A 228 -2.53 2.31 -1.32
C ASN A 228 -2.98 1.39 -0.17
N ALA A 229 -3.34 1.96 0.96
CA ALA A 229 -3.88 1.26 2.13
C ALA A 229 -5.41 1.33 2.24
N ALA A 230 -6.10 1.97 1.28
CA ALA A 230 -7.56 1.94 1.22
C ALA A 230 -8.06 0.49 1.11
N ALA A 231 -9.20 0.19 1.74
CA ALA A 231 -9.72 -1.18 1.75
C ALA A 231 -10.17 -1.65 0.36
N ALA A 232 -10.83 -0.78 -0.43
CA ALA A 232 -11.38 -1.17 -1.73
C ALA A 232 -11.09 -0.18 -2.87
N ARG A 233 -10.52 1.01 -2.59
CA ARG A 233 -10.27 2.02 -3.63
C ARG A 233 -9.20 1.57 -4.61
N LEU A 234 -9.59 1.45 -5.88
CA LEU A 234 -8.66 1.40 -7.00
C LEU A 234 -8.31 2.84 -7.39
N ALA A 235 -7.07 3.25 -7.22
CA ALA A 235 -6.62 4.58 -7.56
C ALA A 235 -5.85 4.55 -8.89
N ASN A 236 -6.17 5.45 -9.81
CA ASN A 236 -5.33 5.72 -10.97
C ASN A 236 -4.59 7.02 -10.71
N ILE A 237 -3.28 6.94 -10.50
CA ILE A 237 -2.44 8.09 -10.16
C ILE A 237 -1.90 8.72 -11.42
N GLY A 238 -2.24 10.00 -11.65
CA GLY A 238 -1.63 10.82 -12.69
C GLY A 238 -0.47 11.64 -12.13
N ALA A 239 0.60 11.82 -12.92
CA ALA A 239 1.75 12.66 -12.58
C ALA A 239 1.83 13.86 -13.55
N GLU A 240 1.91 15.07 -13.02
CA GLU A 240 1.95 16.32 -13.78
C GLU A 240 3.01 17.28 -13.23
N GLY A 241 3.54 18.14 -14.10
CA GLY A 241 4.48 19.20 -13.71
C GLY A 241 5.93 18.78 -13.52
N ALA A 242 6.24 17.47 -13.52
CA ALA A 242 7.60 16.96 -13.49
C ALA A 242 7.71 15.64 -14.28
N LYS A 243 8.86 15.45 -14.92
CA LYS A 243 9.19 14.16 -15.55
C LYS A 243 9.38 13.12 -14.45
N THR A 244 8.44 12.18 -14.36
CA THR A 244 8.37 11.22 -13.26
C THR A 244 8.71 9.81 -13.75
N PHE A 245 9.61 9.15 -13.03
CA PHE A 245 9.98 7.75 -13.27
C PHE A 245 9.45 6.86 -12.16
N ILE A 246 8.92 5.69 -12.52
CA ILE A 246 8.71 4.60 -11.59
C ILE A 246 10.06 3.87 -11.45
N VAL A 247 10.53 3.71 -10.21
CA VAL A 247 11.82 3.09 -9.89
C VAL A 247 11.67 1.80 -9.09
N ALA A 248 10.50 1.57 -8.49
CA ALA A 248 10.15 0.31 -7.83
C ALA A 248 8.62 0.08 -7.86
N VAL A 249 8.22 -1.19 -7.90
CA VAL A 249 6.84 -1.64 -7.80
C VAL A 249 6.75 -2.71 -6.72
N ASP A 250 5.76 -2.60 -5.82
CA ASP A 250 5.51 -3.53 -4.72
C ASP A 250 6.75 -3.84 -3.88
N GLY A 251 7.57 -2.80 -3.62
CA GLY A 251 8.80 -2.89 -2.85
C GLY A 251 9.98 -3.49 -3.61
N GLN A 252 9.83 -3.81 -4.90
CA GLN A 252 10.91 -4.39 -5.70
C GLN A 252 11.44 -3.39 -6.73
N PRO A 253 12.76 -3.18 -6.79
CA PRO A 253 13.40 -2.29 -7.75
C PRO A 253 13.12 -2.67 -9.20
N SER A 254 13.01 -1.68 -10.05
CA SER A 254 12.89 -1.83 -11.51
C SER A 254 13.88 -0.95 -12.24
N GLU A 255 14.11 -1.22 -13.54
CA GLU A 255 14.64 -0.19 -14.42
C GLU A 255 13.73 1.03 -14.34
N PRO A 256 14.26 2.25 -14.23
CA PRO A 256 13.46 3.46 -14.27
C PRO A 256 12.68 3.57 -15.58
N PHE A 257 11.39 3.75 -15.50
CA PHE A 257 10.53 3.96 -16.68
C PHE A 257 9.47 5.03 -16.42
N GLU A 258 9.10 5.76 -17.46
CA GLU A 258 8.01 6.71 -17.40
C GLU A 258 6.65 5.96 -17.45
N PRO A 259 5.69 6.28 -16.57
CA PRO A 259 4.37 5.67 -16.63
C PRO A 259 3.66 6.04 -17.94
N LEU A 260 2.98 5.06 -18.54
CA LEU A 260 2.25 5.25 -19.77
C LEU A 260 1.20 6.36 -19.63
N LYS A 261 1.23 7.37 -20.52
CA LYS A 261 0.36 8.55 -20.42
C LYS A 261 0.45 9.29 -19.08
N ASN A 262 1.61 9.24 -18.46
CA ASN A 262 1.86 9.82 -17.13
C ASN A 262 0.87 9.36 -16.05
N GLN A 263 0.45 8.10 -16.09
CA GLN A 263 -0.46 7.55 -15.08
C GLN A 263 -0.25 6.06 -14.85
N PHE A 264 -0.59 5.58 -13.66
CA PHE A 264 -0.48 4.18 -13.28
C PHE A 264 -1.56 3.78 -12.28
N PRO A 265 -2.10 2.53 -12.39
CA PRO A 265 -3.12 2.05 -11.47
C PRO A 265 -2.50 1.50 -10.18
N MET A 266 -3.12 1.84 -9.04
CA MET A 266 -2.79 1.33 -7.72
C MET A 266 -4.02 0.65 -7.11
N GLY A 267 -4.01 -0.67 -7.03
CA GLY A 267 -5.00 -1.42 -6.25
C GLY A 267 -4.72 -1.36 -4.75
N PRO A 268 -5.66 -1.81 -3.90
CA PRO A 268 -5.41 -1.99 -2.48
C PRO A 268 -4.16 -2.83 -2.23
N GLY A 269 -3.26 -2.31 -1.38
CA GLY A 269 -1.98 -2.93 -1.06
C GLY A 269 -0.87 -2.71 -2.08
N ALA A 270 -1.11 -2.13 -3.25
CA ALA A 270 -0.05 -1.80 -4.22
C ALA A 270 0.86 -0.68 -3.71
N ARG A 271 2.14 -0.76 -4.04
CA ARG A 271 3.17 0.21 -3.67
C ARG A 271 3.99 0.58 -4.88
N PHE A 272 4.24 1.88 -5.06
CA PHE A 272 5.07 2.43 -6.13
C PHE A 272 6.09 3.39 -5.55
N GLU A 273 7.30 3.36 -6.06
CA GLU A 273 8.29 4.36 -5.75
C GLU A 273 8.60 5.17 -7.01
N LEU A 274 8.45 6.46 -6.87
CA LEU A 274 8.62 7.42 -7.93
C LEU A 274 9.89 8.23 -7.70
N MET A 275 10.57 8.60 -8.78
CA MET A 275 11.69 9.52 -8.73
C MET A 275 11.50 10.62 -9.77
N PHE A 276 11.70 11.86 -9.36
CA PHE A 276 11.60 13.04 -10.22
C PHE A 276 12.47 14.17 -9.69
N ASP A 277 12.85 15.06 -10.55
CA ASP A 277 13.55 16.28 -10.19
C ASP A 277 12.59 17.46 -10.20
N MET A 278 12.65 18.30 -9.17
CA MET A 278 11.85 19.51 -9.10
C MET A 278 12.26 20.49 -10.19
N ALA A 279 11.33 21.34 -10.63
CA ALA A 279 11.66 22.45 -11.52
C ALA A 279 12.83 23.25 -10.95
N ALA A 280 13.74 23.67 -11.84
CA ALA A 280 14.92 24.44 -11.44
C ALA A 280 14.58 25.85 -10.92
N GLU A 281 13.37 26.33 -11.20
CA GLU A 281 12.88 27.63 -10.79
C GLU A 281 11.94 27.52 -9.60
N ALA A 282 12.01 28.48 -8.69
CA ALA A 282 11.10 28.58 -7.57
C ALA A 282 9.65 28.78 -8.06
N GLY A 283 8.70 28.17 -7.36
CA GLY A 283 7.26 28.23 -7.68
C GLY A 283 6.76 27.12 -8.61
N GLY A 284 7.64 26.38 -9.28
CA GLY A 284 7.27 25.18 -10.02
C GLY A 284 6.68 24.11 -9.08
N SER A 285 5.88 23.20 -9.61
CA SER A 285 5.29 22.11 -8.81
C SER A 285 5.25 20.80 -9.58
N ALA A 286 5.40 19.70 -8.82
CA ALA A 286 5.04 18.35 -9.24
C ALA A 286 3.74 17.96 -8.55
N SER A 287 2.74 17.51 -9.31
CA SER A 287 1.42 17.19 -8.79
C SER A 287 1.05 15.75 -9.12
N PHE A 288 0.60 15.03 -8.11
CA PHE A 288 0.08 13.68 -8.25
C PHE A 288 -1.41 13.72 -7.97
N LEU A 289 -2.21 13.22 -8.93
CA LEU A 289 -3.65 13.35 -8.95
C LEU A 289 -4.31 11.97 -8.90
N LEU A 290 -5.43 11.86 -8.22
CA LEU A 290 -6.35 10.76 -8.43
C LEU A 290 -7.17 11.08 -9.68
N ARG A 291 -7.01 10.29 -10.74
CA ARG A 291 -7.79 10.46 -11.97
C ARG A 291 -9.26 10.15 -11.73
N GLY A 292 -10.11 11.04 -12.21
CA GLY A 292 -11.55 10.88 -12.06
C GLY A 292 -12.10 9.68 -12.80
N GLU A 293 -12.98 8.91 -12.17
CA GLU A 293 -13.70 7.80 -12.80
C GLU A 293 -14.94 8.32 -13.53
N ALA A 294 -15.27 7.72 -14.67
CA ALA A 294 -16.51 7.97 -15.43
C ALA A 294 -16.80 9.47 -15.74
N GLY A 295 -15.75 10.25 -15.99
CA GLY A 295 -15.87 11.68 -16.32
C GLY A 295 -15.92 12.61 -15.09
N ALA A 296 -15.75 12.09 -13.89
CA ALA A 296 -15.54 12.92 -12.72
C ALA A 296 -14.20 13.70 -12.83
N PRO A 297 -14.08 14.89 -12.23
CA PRO A 297 -12.85 15.65 -12.24
C PRO A 297 -11.72 14.93 -11.48
N ASP A 298 -10.49 15.16 -11.91
CA ASP A 298 -9.29 14.71 -11.21
C ASP A 298 -9.21 15.40 -9.83
N GLN A 299 -8.78 14.65 -8.83
CA GLN A 299 -8.60 15.14 -7.47
C GLN A 299 -7.12 15.25 -7.13
N PRO A 300 -6.60 16.42 -6.76
CA PRO A 300 -5.24 16.55 -6.26
C PRO A 300 -5.01 15.66 -5.03
N PHE A 301 -3.90 14.89 -5.05
CA PHE A 301 -3.56 13.96 -3.99
C PHE A 301 -2.28 14.36 -3.24
N VAL A 302 -1.18 14.59 -3.97
CA VAL A 302 0.07 15.12 -3.43
C VAL A 302 0.57 16.24 -4.32
N ILE A 303 0.95 17.36 -3.73
CA ILE A 303 1.56 18.49 -4.45
C ILE A 303 2.90 18.80 -3.81
N VAL A 304 3.97 18.76 -4.60
CA VAL A 304 5.31 19.14 -4.17
C VAL A 304 5.66 20.47 -4.85
N ARG A 305 5.96 21.51 -4.09
CA ARG A 305 6.30 22.83 -4.60
C ARG A 305 7.79 23.11 -4.48
N ALA A 306 8.36 23.70 -5.51
CA ALA A 306 9.74 24.18 -5.50
C ALA A 306 9.83 25.44 -4.63
N ALA A 307 10.55 25.35 -3.49
CA ALA A 307 10.75 26.45 -2.55
C ALA A 307 12.13 26.39 -1.91
N GLY A 308 12.71 27.56 -1.63
CA GLY A 308 14.05 27.69 -1.04
C GLY A 308 15.15 27.88 -2.08
N GLU A 309 16.40 27.71 -1.65
CA GLU A 309 17.58 27.87 -2.51
C GLU A 309 17.74 26.68 -3.46
N PRO A 310 18.08 26.91 -4.75
CA PRO A 310 18.26 25.86 -5.74
C PRO A 310 19.36 24.85 -5.38
N THR A 311 19.18 23.61 -5.82
CA THR A 311 20.23 22.58 -5.81
C THR A 311 20.87 22.47 -7.20
N PRO A 312 22.14 22.02 -7.30
CA PRO A 312 22.75 21.74 -8.58
C PRO A 312 21.98 20.65 -9.34
N PRO A 313 21.90 20.75 -10.69
CA PRO A 313 21.32 19.70 -11.52
C PRO A 313 22.02 18.36 -11.30
N ARG A 314 21.26 17.27 -11.33
CA ARG A 314 21.77 15.91 -11.22
C ARG A 314 21.70 15.19 -12.56
N ALA A 315 22.55 14.17 -12.73
CA ALA A 315 22.46 13.25 -13.86
C ALA A 315 21.13 12.48 -13.82
N GLU A 316 20.80 11.76 -14.90
CA GLU A 316 19.60 10.91 -15.04
C GLU A 316 19.25 10.10 -13.76
N PRO A 317 17.99 9.71 -13.59
CA PRO A 317 17.52 9.02 -12.38
C PRO A 317 18.37 7.78 -12.10
N ILE A 318 18.72 7.65 -10.82
CA ILE A 318 19.53 6.54 -10.35
C ILE A 318 18.65 5.28 -10.28
N ARG A 319 19.13 4.22 -10.91
CA ARG A 319 18.58 2.89 -10.77
C ARG A 319 18.78 2.43 -9.32
N LEU A 320 17.72 1.89 -8.71
CA LEU A 320 17.84 1.27 -7.40
C LEU A 320 18.61 -0.05 -7.49
N PRO A 321 19.41 -0.42 -6.47
CA PRO A 321 20.06 -1.71 -6.42
C PRO A 321 19.03 -2.84 -6.48
N ALA A 322 19.27 -3.86 -7.29
CA ALA A 322 18.43 -5.05 -7.34
C ALA A 322 18.46 -5.82 -6.02
N ASN A 323 17.34 -6.43 -5.65
CA ASN A 323 17.29 -7.32 -4.50
C ASN A 323 17.96 -8.67 -4.87
N PRO A 324 19.05 -9.05 -4.23
CA PRO A 324 19.95 -10.11 -4.71
C PRO A 324 19.39 -11.52 -4.60
N LEU A 325 18.31 -11.70 -3.82
CA LEU A 325 17.66 -13.01 -3.66
C LEU A 325 16.59 -13.28 -4.74
N LEU A 326 16.31 -12.29 -5.61
CA LEU A 326 15.41 -12.50 -6.73
C LEU A 326 16.20 -13.00 -7.94
N PRO A 327 15.70 -14.02 -8.66
CA PRO A 327 16.36 -14.51 -9.83
C PRO A 327 16.35 -13.46 -10.96
N ALA A 328 17.44 -13.40 -11.75
CA ALA A 328 17.48 -12.56 -12.94
C ALA A 328 16.43 -13.02 -13.96
N GLU A 329 16.28 -14.34 -14.10
CA GLU A 329 15.33 -14.99 -15.01
C GLU A 329 14.56 -16.10 -14.31
N ILE A 330 13.37 -16.40 -14.81
CA ILE A 330 12.56 -17.53 -14.36
C ILE A 330 12.63 -18.59 -15.46
N ALA A 331 13.00 -19.82 -15.12
CA ALA A 331 13.03 -20.96 -16.05
C ALA A 331 11.60 -21.40 -16.43
N LEU A 332 10.99 -20.67 -17.36
CA LEU A 332 9.58 -20.84 -17.72
C LEU A 332 9.27 -22.19 -18.36
N GLU A 333 10.23 -22.77 -19.06
CA GLU A 333 10.11 -24.11 -19.68
C GLU A 333 9.94 -25.22 -18.63
N ALA A 334 10.45 -25.00 -17.41
CA ALA A 334 10.28 -25.91 -16.27
C ALA A 334 9.09 -25.53 -15.37
N ALA A 335 8.42 -24.40 -15.64
CA ALA A 335 7.37 -23.89 -14.78
C ALA A 335 6.08 -24.70 -14.90
N LYS A 336 5.57 -25.15 -13.76
CA LYS A 336 4.22 -25.74 -13.71
C LYS A 336 3.17 -24.65 -13.68
N ARG A 337 2.17 -24.80 -14.54
CA ARG A 337 1.00 -23.91 -14.58
C ARG A 337 -0.08 -24.39 -13.62
N TYR A 338 -0.69 -23.43 -12.90
CA TYR A 338 -1.83 -23.62 -12.03
C TYR A 338 -2.93 -22.64 -12.45
N ASP A 339 -4.10 -23.17 -12.80
CA ASP A 339 -5.24 -22.37 -13.22
C ASP A 339 -6.11 -22.02 -12.02
N LEU A 340 -6.40 -20.73 -11.89
CA LEU A 340 -7.23 -20.12 -10.86
C LEU A 340 -8.38 -19.37 -11.53
N ALA A 341 -9.60 -19.53 -11.03
CA ALA A 341 -10.76 -18.81 -11.54
C ALA A 341 -11.53 -18.15 -10.39
N VAL A 342 -11.61 -16.83 -10.41
CA VAL A 342 -12.47 -16.06 -9.50
C VAL A 342 -13.85 -15.95 -10.15
N THR A 343 -14.88 -16.42 -9.45
CA THR A 343 -16.28 -16.46 -9.92
C THR A 343 -17.19 -15.84 -8.87
N GLY A 344 -18.47 -15.61 -9.20
CA GLY A 344 -19.46 -15.03 -8.28
C GLY A 344 -19.49 -13.51 -8.28
N GLY A 345 -19.89 -12.93 -7.18
CA GLY A 345 -20.18 -11.50 -7.03
C GLY A 345 -21.69 -11.19 -7.20
N GLY A 346 -22.10 -10.00 -6.75
CA GLY A 346 -23.51 -9.61 -6.75
C GLY A 346 -24.38 -10.51 -5.86
N ALA A 347 -25.31 -11.26 -6.45
CA ALA A 347 -26.23 -12.12 -5.67
C ALA A 347 -25.54 -13.34 -5.05
N ALA A 348 -24.45 -13.84 -5.64
CA ALA A 348 -23.71 -15.01 -5.15
C ALA A 348 -22.42 -14.59 -4.43
N PRO A 349 -21.96 -15.32 -3.40
CA PRO A 349 -20.65 -15.11 -2.84
C PRO A 349 -19.57 -15.33 -3.91
N PHE A 350 -18.41 -14.72 -3.72
CA PHE A 350 -17.24 -15.04 -4.55
C PHE A 350 -16.75 -16.45 -4.25
N ALA A 351 -16.04 -17.02 -5.21
CA ALA A 351 -15.36 -18.30 -5.06
C ALA A 351 -14.05 -18.29 -5.88
N LEU A 352 -13.04 -18.96 -5.36
CA LEU A 352 -11.81 -19.27 -6.08
C LEU A 352 -11.79 -20.76 -6.41
N ASN A 353 -11.78 -21.12 -7.71
CA ASN A 353 -11.95 -22.49 -8.22
C ASN A 353 -13.18 -23.21 -7.66
N GLY A 354 -14.30 -22.48 -7.56
CA GLY A 354 -15.57 -23.03 -7.05
C GLY A 354 -15.65 -23.18 -5.53
N VAL A 355 -14.61 -22.79 -4.78
CA VAL A 355 -14.58 -22.83 -3.32
C VAL A 355 -14.73 -21.40 -2.78
N THR A 356 -15.79 -21.15 -2.02
CA THR A 356 -15.98 -19.90 -1.28
C THR A 356 -15.12 -19.94 -0.03
N PHE A 357 -14.20 -18.98 0.06
CA PHE A 357 -13.34 -18.83 1.26
C PHE A 357 -14.18 -18.32 2.43
N ALA A 358 -14.12 -19.04 3.54
CA ALA A 358 -14.69 -18.61 4.82
C ALA A 358 -13.62 -18.59 5.92
N ASP A 359 -12.71 -19.55 5.86
CA ASP A 359 -11.48 -19.65 6.65
C ASP A 359 -10.51 -20.58 5.90
N TRP A 360 -9.29 -20.72 6.40
CA TRP A 360 -8.25 -21.53 5.77
C TRP A 360 -8.63 -23.00 5.70
N ALA A 361 -8.71 -23.52 4.49
CA ALA A 361 -8.99 -24.93 4.26
C ALA A 361 -7.91 -25.84 4.87
N PRO A 362 -8.25 -27.04 5.37
CA PRO A 362 -7.28 -27.98 5.92
C PRO A 362 -6.19 -28.41 4.94
N LYS A 363 -6.52 -28.40 3.63
CA LYS A 363 -5.60 -28.79 2.56
C LYS A 363 -5.28 -27.60 1.64
N PRO A 364 -4.04 -27.51 1.13
CA PRO A 364 -3.68 -26.49 0.16
C PRO A 364 -4.44 -26.68 -1.17
N ALA A 365 -4.72 -25.58 -1.87
CA ALA A 365 -5.19 -25.64 -3.24
C ALA A 365 -4.13 -26.25 -4.17
N PHE A 366 -2.85 -25.98 -3.88
CA PHE A 366 -1.70 -26.47 -4.63
C PHE A 366 -0.54 -26.79 -3.70
N ALA A 367 0.32 -27.71 -4.13
CA ALA A 367 1.64 -27.95 -3.57
C ALA A 367 2.71 -27.69 -4.63
N ILE A 368 3.71 -26.89 -4.29
CA ILE A 368 4.78 -26.46 -5.19
C ILE A 368 6.11 -26.85 -4.53
N PRO A 369 6.99 -27.60 -5.19
CA PRO A 369 8.30 -27.89 -4.64
C PRO A 369 9.12 -26.63 -4.40
N LYS A 370 9.87 -26.58 -3.30
CA LYS A 370 10.76 -25.45 -3.00
C LYS A 370 11.74 -25.22 -4.15
N GLY A 371 11.89 -23.96 -4.57
CA GLY A 371 12.76 -23.55 -5.68
C GLY A 371 12.20 -23.80 -7.07
N ALA A 372 11.03 -24.45 -7.19
CA ALA A 372 10.42 -24.68 -8.49
C ALA A 372 9.80 -23.39 -9.06
N PRO A 373 9.94 -23.13 -10.37
CA PRO A 373 9.21 -22.07 -11.04
C PRO A 373 7.74 -22.47 -11.20
N ALA A 374 6.85 -21.50 -11.04
CA ALA A 374 5.42 -21.69 -11.16
C ALA A 374 4.76 -20.54 -11.93
N VAL A 375 3.71 -20.85 -12.67
CA VAL A 375 2.85 -19.88 -13.34
C VAL A 375 1.44 -20.01 -12.78
N PHE A 376 0.89 -18.92 -12.23
CA PHE A 376 -0.53 -18.83 -11.94
C PHE A 376 -1.25 -18.11 -13.06
N ALA A 377 -2.23 -18.77 -13.67
CA ALA A 377 -3.16 -18.18 -14.61
C ALA A 377 -4.47 -17.87 -13.87
N ILE A 378 -4.67 -16.60 -13.55
CA ILE A 378 -5.79 -16.14 -12.70
C ILE A 378 -6.85 -15.49 -13.58
N ALA A 379 -7.94 -16.19 -13.82
CA ALA A 379 -9.08 -15.72 -14.62
C ALA A 379 -10.09 -14.98 -13.70
N ASN A 380 -10.37 -13.74 -14.01
CA ASN A 380 -11.45 -12.98 -13.40
C ASN A 380 -12.73 -13.19 -14.21
N LYS A 381 -13.61 -14.06 -13.72
CA LYS A 381 -14.94 -14.32 -14.30
C LYS A 381 -16.05 -13.55 -13.60
N THR A 382 -15.70 -12.51 -12.83
CA THR A 382 -16.65 -11.63 -12.16
C THR A 382 -16.90 -10.36 -12.95
N VAL A 383 -17.81 -9.53 -12.49
CA VAL A 383 -18.13 -8.23 -13.13
C VAL A 383 -17.37 -7.05 -12.51
N VAL A 384 -16.52 -7.30 -11.52
CA VAL A 384 -15.71 -6.28 -10.86
C VAL A 384 -14.22 -6.56 -11.04
N ILE A 385 -13.39 -5.52 -10.92
CA ILE A 385 -11.94 -5.69 -10.92
C ILE A 385 -11.53 -6.49 -9.68
N GLN A 386 -10.68 -7.51 -9.88
CA GLN A 386 -10.08 -8.25 -8.79
C GLN A 386 -8.65 -7.75 -8.54
N ALA A 387 -8.35 -7.42 -7.30
CA ALA A 387 -6.99 -7.16 -6.85
C ALA A 387 -6.48 -8.43 -6.14
N MET A 388 -5.62 -9.20 -6.80
CA MET A 388 -5.11 -10.45 -6.24
C MET A 388 -3.73 -10.25 -5.64
N ARG A 389 -3.49 -10.85 -4.46
CA ARG A 389 -2.21 -10.81 -3.76
C ARG A 389 -1.60 -12.20 -3.66
N LEU A 390 -0.30 -12.28 -3.96
CA LEU A 390 0.53 -13.46 -3.77
C LEU A 390 1.30 -13.32 -2.46
N GLY A 391 0.97 -14.14 -1.47
CA GLY A 391 1.65 -14.09 -0.16
C GLY A 391 3.07 -14.67 -0.21
N GLY A 392 3.99 -14.03 0.51
CA GLY A 392 5.36 -14.51 0.74
C GLY A 392 6.29 -14.54 -0.48
N HIS A 393 5.80 -14.22 -1.65
CA HIS A 393 6.50 -14.24 -2.92
C HIS A 393 6.24 -12.98 -3.72
N VAL A 394 7.05 -12.75 -4.74
CA VAL A 394 6.81 -11.76 -5.79
C VAL A 394 6.88 -12.43 -7.15
N ALA A 395 6.13 -11.90 -8.10
CA ALA A 395 5.97 -12.49 -9.42
C ALA A 395 6.19 -11.45 -10.53
N ARG A 396 6.55 -11.91 -11.71
CA ARG A 396 6.47 -11.13 -12.95
C ARG A 396 5.12 -11.37 -13.62
N LEU A 397 4.53 -10.32 -14.14
CA LEU A 397 3.26 -10.39 -14.88
C LEU A 397 3.55 -10.46 -16.38
N LEU A 398 2.83 -11.34 -17.09
CA LEU A 398 2.82 -11.35 -18.56
C LEU A 398 2.15 -10.07 -19.04
N HIS A 399 2.83 -9.33 -19.89
CA HIS A 399 2.34 -8.06 -20.41
C HIS A 399 1.10 -8.28 -21.28
N SER A 400 0.12 -7.41 -21.15
CA SER A 400 -1.18 -7.57 -21.82
C SER A 400 -1.17 -7.17 -23.31
N MET A 401 -0.11 -6.52 -23.79
CA MET A 401 0.00 -5.97 -25.15
C MET A 401 0.98 -6.74 -26.04
N ASP A 402 1.87 -7.52 -25.45
CA ASP A 402 2.83 -8.37 -26.14
C ASP A 402 3.06 -9.67 -25.35
N ASP A 403 3.85 -10.58 -25.88
CA ASP A 403 4.16 -11.86 -25.24
C ASP A 403 5.33 -11.74 -24.23
N GLY A 404 5.77 -10.51 -23.89
CA GLY A 404 6.83 -10.24 -22.93
C GLY A 404 6.34 -10.24 -21.49
N TRP A 405 7.23 -10.57 -20.58
CA TRP A 405 6.98 -10.41 -19.14
C TRP A 405 7.37 -8.98 -18.72
N GLU A 406 6.54 -8.38 -17.85
CA GLU A 406 6.89 -7.09 -17.27
C GLU A 406 8.28 -7.16 -16.59
N PRO A 407 9.16 -6.17 -16.78
CA PRO A 407 10.54 -6.25 -16.31
C PRO A 407 10.68 -6.09 -14.79
N TYR A 408 9.60 -5.80 -14.08
CA TYR A 408 9.57 -5.60 -12.64
C TYR A 408 8.76 -6.67 -11.91
N TRP A 409 9.07 -6.85 -10.66
CA TRP A 409 8.40 -7.77 -9.76
C TRP A 409 7.24 -7.09 -9.04
N ARG A 410 6.20 -7.85 -8.72
CA ARG A 410 5.04 -7.40 -7.95
C ARG A 410 4.44 -8.52 -7.11
N ASP A 411 3.69 -8.18 -6.07
CA ASP A 411 2.92 -9.13 -5.28
C ASP A 411 1.40 -8.88 -5.37
N THR A 412 1.00 -7.73 -5.94
CA THR A 412 -0.40 -7.32 -6.08
C THR A 412 -0.74 -7.08 -7.56
N ILE A 413 -1.77 -7.78 -8.06
CA ILE A 413 -2.13 -7.83 -9.47
C ILE A 413 -3.58 -7.40 -9.64
N LEU A 414 -3.84 -6.42 -10.52
CA LEU A 414 -5.19 -6.02 -10.93
C LEU A 414 -5.64 -6.80 -12.15
N ILE A 415 -6.81 -7.42 -12.06
CA ILE A 415 -7.37 -8.25 -13.14
C ILE A 415 -8.74 -7.71 -13.51
N GLN A 416 -8.87 -7.20 -14.72
CA GLN A 416 -10.12 -6.67 -15.24
C GLN A 416 -11.16 -7.78 -15.41
N PRO A 417 -12.47 -7.47 -15.35
CA PRO A 417 -13.54 -8.40 -15.67
C PRO A 417 -13.33 -9.11 -17.02
N GLY A 418 -13.49 -10.43 -17.03
CA GLY A 418 -13.32 -11.24 -18.24
C GLY A 418 -11.87 -11.44 -18.70
N ARG A 419 -10.88 -10.95 -17.97
CA ARG A 419 -9.45 -11.11 -18.29
C ARG A 419 -8.78 -12.19 -17.45
N THR A 420 -7.67 -12.71 -17.97
CA THR A 420 -6.79 -13.63 -17.25
C THR A 420 -5.42 -12.98 -17.12
N ALA A 421 -4.90 -12.91 -15.90
CA ALA A 421 -3.53 -12.52 -15.63
C ALA A 421 -2.66 -13.78 -15.49
N HIS A 422 -1.50 -13.80 -16.14
CA HIS A 422 -0.50 -14.83 -15.96
C HIS A 422 0.67 -14.25 -15.17
N ILE A 423 0.96 -14.83 -14.02
CA ILE A 423 2.08 -14.42 -13.17
C ILE A 423 3.05 -15.57 -12.99
N ALA A 424 4.34 -15.30 -13.16
CA ALA A 424 5.40 -16.27 -12.96
C ALA A 424 6.24 -15.92 -11.74
N PHE A 425 6.57 -16.91 -10.94
CA PHE A 425 7.42 -16.73 -9.75
C PHE A 425 8.23 -18.01 -9.48
N VAL A 426 9.25 -17.86 -8.61
CA VAL A 426 9.97 -19.00 -8.04
C VAL A 426 9.45 -19.24 -6.63
N ALA A 427 9.05 -20.47 -6.31
CA ALA A 427 8.56 -20.86 -5.00
C ALA A 427 9.74 -21.04 -4.02
N ASP A 428 10.43 -19.96 -3.68
CA ASP A 428 11.67 -19.96 -2.90
C ASP A 428 11.46 -19.88 -1.37
N ASN A 429 10.26 -19.46 -0.93
CA ASN A 429 9.92 -19.28 0.47
C ASN A 429 9.05 -20.44 0.97
N PRO A 430 9.62 -21.42 1.74
CA PRO A 430 8.86 -22.58 2.17
C PRO A 430 7.79 -22.25 3.21
N GLY A 431 6.67 -22.99 3.14
CA GLY A 431 5.56 -22.86 4.09
C GLY A 431 4.20 -22.71 3.43
N LYS A 432 3.23 -22.20 4.19
CA LYS A 432 1.83 -22.00 3.76
C LYS A 432 1.62 -20.55 3.33
N TRP A 433 1.21 -20.33 2.08
CA TRP A 433 1.08 -19.00 1.54
C TRP A 433 -0.29 -18.72 0.94
N PRO A 434 -0.90 -17.57 1.22
CA PRO A 434 -2.18 -17.21 0.61
C PRO A 434 -2.01 -16.80 -0.85
N ILE A 435 -3.03 -17.11 -1.63
CA ILE A 435 -3.40 -16.44 -2.86
C ILE A 435 -4.83 -15.95 -2.68
N GLU A 436 -5.04 -14.64 -2.60
CA GLU A 436 -6.28 -14.07 -2.11
C GLU A 436 -6.54 -12.69 -2.69
N SER A 437 -7.74 -12.15 -2.47
CA SER A 437 -8.01 -10.75 -2.77
C SER A 437 -7.25 -9.82 -1.81
N ALA A 438 -6.61 -8.82 -2.36
CA ALA A 438 -6.04 -7.70 -1.59
C ALA A 438 -7.13 -6.73 -1.07
N ILE A 439 -8.36 -6.85 -1.59
CA ILE A 439 -9.55 -6.18 -1.06
C ILE A 439 -10.11 -7.07 0.05
N PRO A 440 -10.01 -6.68 1.35
CA PRO A 440 -10.41 -7.55 2.45
C PRO A 440 -11.90 -7.92 2.43
N GLU A 441 -12.78 -7.07 1.90
CA GLU A 441 -14.19 -7.38 1.71
C GLU A 441 -14.40 -8.50 0.69
N HIS A 442 -13.69 -8.49 -0.45
CA HIS A 442 -13.74 -9.58 -1.43
C HIS A 442 -13.21 -10.88 -0.86
N ARG A 443 -12.15 -10.81 -0.03
CA ARG A 443 -11.64 -11.97 0.68
C ARG A 443 -12.70 -12.53 1.64
N ALA A 444 -13.30 -11.70 2.47
CA ALA A 444 -14.40 -12.10 3.37
C ALA A 444 -15.62 -12.61 2.60
N ALA A 445 -15.86 -12.10 1.39
CA ALA A 445 -16.94 -12.56 0.50
C ALA A 445 -16.60 -13.81 -0.32
N GLY A 446 -15.38 -14.38 -0.18
CA GLY A 446 -15.05 -15.70 -0.72
C GLY A 446 -13.81 -15.82 -1.60
N VAL A 447 -13.03 -14.73 -1.83
CA VAL A 447 -11.84 -14.78 -2.70
C VAL A 447 -10.59 -15.06 -1.88
N GLY A 448 -10.27 -16.32 -1.68
CA GLY A 448 -9.05 -16.73 -0.98
C GLY A 448 -8.80 -18.25 -1.08
N ALA A 449 -7.53 -18.60 -1.08
CA ALA A 449 -7.01 -19.94 -0.95
C ALA A 449 -5.57 -19.88 -0.45
N TRP A 450 -4.97 -21.01 -0.19
CA TRP A 450 -3.55 -21.09 0.15
C TRP A 450 -2.85 -22.22 -0.61
N PHE A 451 -1.56 -22.08 -0.81
CA PHE A 451 -0.71 -23.08 -1.41
C PHE A 451 0.47 -23.41 -0.49
N GLN A 452 0.99 -24.64 -0.63
CA GLN A 452 2.13 -25.12 0.14
C GLN A 452 3.38 -25.04 -0.72
N VAL A 453 4.46 -24.50 -0.15
CA VAL A 453 5.82 -24.59 -0.67
C VAL A 453 6.64 -25.50 0.24
N GLY A 454 7.24 -26.54 -0.30
CA GLY A 454 8.02 -27.49 0.50
C GLY A 454 8.70 -28.58 -0.28
#